data_fc96054007e7611b7a1b3e8d2e999f1b
#
_entry.id   fc96054007e7611b7a1b3e8d2e999f1b
#
_cell.length_a   1.000
_cell.length_b   1.000
_cell.length_c   1.000
_cell.angle_alpha   90.00
_cell.angle_beta   90.00
_cell.angle_gamma   90.00
#
_symmetry.space_group_name_H-M   'P 1'
#
loop_
_entity.id
_entity.type
_entity.pdbx_description
1 polymer ?
#
loop_
_entity_poly.entity_id
_entity_poly.type
_entity_poly.pdbx_seq_one_letter_code
_entity_poly.pdbx_strand_id
1 'polypeptide(L)'
;ESGLDPWVVNVAGKDYRPGSRAGALAIIRQARARGLSHDIGLMQINNWWLKHLRISPEVALEPRNNAMLGVWILANEIRRHGYTWTAVGAYHSPTPARQRMYAQVVARKYRETR
;
A
#
# COMPACT_ATOMS: atom_id res chain seq x y z
N GLU A 1 7.02 -0.78 2.73
CA GLU A 1 6.62 0.62 2.76
C GLU A 1 7.49 1.49 1.86
N SER A 2 7.05 2.71 1.61
CA SER A 2 7.66 3.59 0.62
C SER A 2 8.84 4.41 1.12
N GLY A 3 9.11 4.43 2.42
CA GLY A 3 10.13 5.30 2.99
C GLY A 3 9.81 6.79 2.83
N LEU A 4 8.53 7.15 2.83
CA LEU A 4 8.00 8.51 2.66
C LEU A 4 8.04 9.04 1.23
N ASP A 5 8.39 8.22 0.26
CA ASP A 5 8.31 8.59 -1.15
C ASP A 5 6.87 8.40 -1.64
N PRO A 6 6.16 9.48 -2.00
CA PRO A 6 4.75 9.36 -2.38
C PRO A 6 4.53 8.73 -3.76
N TRP A 7 5.58 8.58 -4.55
CA TRP A 7 5.46 8.14 -5.94
C TRP A 7 5.98 6.73 -6.19
N VAL A 8 6.30 5.98 -5.15
CA VAL A 8 6.74 4.59 -5.30
C VAL A 8 5.60 3.71 -5.77
N VAL A 9 5.88 2.89 -6.78
CA VAL A 9 4.94 1.88 -7.27
C VAL A 9 5.66 0.54 -7.26
N ASN A 10 5.12 -0.43 -6.53
CA ASN A 10 5.63 -1.80 -6.58
C ASN A 10 4.78 -2.57 -7.58
N VAL A 11 5.41 -3.18 -8.56
CA VAL A 11 4.70 -3.98 -9.58
C VAL A 11 5.24 -5.40 -9.53
N ALA A 12 4.37 -6.34 -9.19
CA ALA A 12 4.70 -7.76 -9.15
C ALA A 12 5.97 -8.04 -8.31
N GLY A 13 6.14 -7.32 -7.22
CA GLY A 13 7.25 -7.49 -6.29
C GLY A 13 8.47 -6.60 -6.54
N LYS A 14 8.46 -5.80 -7.59
CA LYS A 14 9.58 -4.90 -7.91
C LYS A 14 9.21 -3.45 -7.66
N ASP A 15 10.06 -2.72 -6.90
CA ASP A 15 9.86 -1.31 -6.63
C ASP A 15 10.35 -0.43 -7.79
N TYR A 16 9.53 0.54 -8.14
CA TYR A 16 9.86 1.59 -9.10
C TYR A 16 9.76 2.94 -8.38
N ARG A 17 10.74 3.80 -8.56
CA ARG A 17 10.81 5.12 -7.93
C ARG A 17 10.92 6.21 -8.99
N PRO A 18 9.80 6.55 -9.66
CA PRO A 18 9.84 7.48 -10.81
C PRO A 18 10.13 8.92 -10.42
N GLY A 19 9.98 9.29 -9.14
CA GLY A 19 10.28 10.64 -8.68
C GLY A 19 9.24 11.70 -9.03
N SER A 20 8.10 11.32 -9.63
CA SER A 20 7.03 12.25 -9.97
C SER A 20 5.68 11.55 -10.03
N ARG A 21 4.62 12.34 -9.87
CA ARG A 21 3.25 11.84 -10.00
C ARG A 21 2.99 11.29 -11.41
N ALA A 22 3.42 12.01 -12.43
CA ALA A 22 3.22 11.60 -13.82
C ALA A 22 3.92 10.26 -14.11
N GLY A 23 5.15 10.11 -13.63
CA GLY A 23 5.90 8.86 -13.78
C GLY A 23 5.23 7.70 -13.08
N ALA A 24 4.73 7.92 -11.85
CA ALA A 24 4.02 6.90 -11.10
C ALA A 24 2.75 6.46 -11.84
N LEU A 25 1.97 7.42 -12.34
CA LEU A 25 0.74 7.10 -13.08
C LEU A 25 1.02 6.31 -14.36
N ALA A 26 2.13 6.62 -15.06
CA ALA A 26 2.51 5.89 -16.26
C ALA A 26 2.78 4.41 -15.94
N ILE A 27 3.51 4.15 -14.84
CA ILE A 27 3.80 2.78 -14.39
C ILE A 27 2.51 2.06 -13.99
N ILE A 28 1.62 2.74 -13.28
CA ILE A 28 0.33 2.17 -12.87
C ILE A 28 -0.51 1.77 -14.08
N ARG A 29 -0.56 2.64 -15.10
CA ARG A 29 -1.32 2.33 -16.32
C ARG A 29 -0.79 1.08 -17.01
N GLN A 30 0.53 0.93 -17.09
CA GLN A 30 1.13 -0.25 -17.69
C GLN A 30 0.82 -1.51 -16.87
N ALA A 31 0.93 -1.43 -15.55
CA ALA A 31 0.62 -2.55 -14.67
C ALA A 31 -0.84 -2.99 -14.84
N ARG A 32 -1.77 -2.03 -14.90
CA ARG A 32 -3.19 -2.32 -15.11
C ARG A 32 -3.44 -2.98 -16.47
N ALA A 33 -2.83 -2.45 -17.52
CA ALA A 33 -2.99 -2.99 -18.87
C ALA A 33 -2.49 -4.43 -18.96
N ARG A 34 -1.46 -4.77 -18.18
CA ARG A 34 -0.88 -6.12 -18.18
C ARG A 34 -1.49 -7.04 -17.12
N GLY A 35 -2.46 -6.56 -16.35
CA GLY A 35 -3.11 -7.34 -15.30
C GLY A 35 -2.20 -7.72 -14.15
N LEU A 36 -1.17 -6.92 -13.88
CA LEU A 36 -0.20 -7.20 -12.81
C LEU A 36 -0.64 -6.57 -11.50
N SER A 37 -0.44 -7.31 -10.39
CA SER A 37 -0.65 -6.79 -9.06
C SER A 37 0.33 -5.66 -8.76
N HIS A 38 -0.15 -4.57 -8.17
CA HIS A 38 0.70 -3.43 -7.86
C HIS A 38 0.23 -2.70 -6.62
N ASP A 39 1.19 -2.12 -5.90
CA ASP A 39 0.99 -1.32 -4.70
C ASP A 39 1.45 0.09 -4.97
N ILE A 40 0.70 1.09 -4.51
CA ILE A 40 0.96 2.48 -4.88
C ILE A 40 1.09 3.40 -3.68
N GLY A 41 2.02 4.35 -3.79
CA GLY A 41 2.10 5.53 -2.93
C GLY A 41 2.71 5.30 -1.56
N LEU A 42 2.52 6.29 -0.69
CA LEU A 42 3.09 6.30 0.66
C LEU A 42 2.78 5.06 1.48
N MET A 43 1.55 4.59 1.42
CA MET A 43 1.09 3.45 2.21
C MET A 43 1.13 2.14 1.43
N GLN A 44 1.61 2.17 0.18
CA GLN A 44 1.71 0.98 -0.68
C GLN A 44 0.40 0.21 -0.72
N ILE A 45 -0.64 0.89 -1.21
CA ILE A 45 -1.99 0.33 -1.28
C ILE A 45 -2.12 -0.52 -2.53
N ASN A 46 -2.55 -1.77 -2.34
CA ASN A 46 -2.72 -2.70 -3.45
C ASN A 46 -3.90 -2.30 -4.34
N ASN A 47 -3.74 -2.54 -5.64
CA ASN A 47 -4.78 -2.24 -6.63
C ASN A 47 -6.10 -2.97 -6.37
N TRP A 48 -6.07 -4.09 -5.64
CA TRP A 48 -7.30 -4.78 -5.22
C TRP A 48 -8.23 -3.86 -4.44
N TRP A 49 -7.66 -3.08 -3.50
CA TRP A 49 -8.45 -2.14 -2.70
C TRP A 49 -9.07 -1.04 -3.55
N LEU A 50 -8.31 -0.50 -4.53
CA LEU A 50 -8.81 0.55 -5.41
C LEU A 50 -9.99 0.07 -6.21
N LYS A 51 -9.90 -1.15 -6.73
CA LYS A 51 -10.99 -1.76 -7.48
C LYS A 51 -12.23 -1.94 -6.62
N HIS A 52 -12.08 -2.50 -5.42
CA HIS A 52 -13.20 -2.77 -4.53
C HIS A 52 -13.85 -1.50 -4.00
N LEU A 53 -13.07 -0.47 -3.71
CA LEU A 53 -13.57 0.80 -3.20
C LEU A 53 -13.95 1.78 -4.31
N ARG A 54 -13.71 1.40 -5.57
CA ARG A 54 -14.00 2.22 -6.76
C ARG A 54 -13.31 3.57 -6.70
N ILE A 55 -12.02 3.55 -6.34
CA ILE A 55 -11.19 4.74 -6.26
C ILE A 55 -10.20 4.70 -7.42
N SER A 56 -10.09 5.81 -8.16
CA SER A 56 -9.14 5.88 -9.27
C SER A 56 -7.70 5.96 -8.76
N PRO A 57 -6.73 5.47 -9.55
CA PRO A 57 -5.32 5.62 -9.18
C PRO A 57 -4.90 7.07 -9.01
N GLU A 58 -5.45 7.97 -9.81
CA GLU A 58 -5.16 9.40 -9.74
C GLU A 58 -5.52 9.98 -8.38
N VAL A 59 -6.67 9.60 -7.84
CA VAL A 59 -7.12 10.04 -6.52
C VAL A 59 -6.32 9.34 -5.42
N ALA A 60 -6.15 8.03 -5.54
CA ALA A 60 -5.50 7.24 -4.50
C ALA A 60 -4.00 7.52 -4.38
N LEU A 61 -3.34 7.96 -5.45
CA LEU A 61 -1.92 8.24 -5.43
C LEU A 61 -1.59 9.57 -4.75
N GLU A 62 -2.54 10.51 -4.73
CA GLU A 62 -2.38 11.77 -4.02
C GLU A 62 -1.95 11.49 -2.57
N PRO A 63 -0.82 12.06 -2.08
CA PRO A 63 -0.24 11.64 -0.80
C PRO A 63 -1.20 11.67 0.37
N ARG A 64 -1.99 12.72 0.48
CA ARG A 64 -2.96 12.85 1.58
C ARG A 64 -4.05 11.79 1.49
N ASN A 65 -4.59 11.57 0.29
CA ASN A 65 -5.61 10.56 0.07
C ASN A 65 -5.05 9.16 0.31
N ASN A 66 -3.83 8.92 -0.13
CA ASN A 66 -3.16 7.63 0.04
C ASN A 66 -2.98 7.32 1.53
N ALA A 67 -2.49 8.29 2.29
CA ALA A 67 -2.29 8.12 3.73
C ALA A 67 -3.63 7.84 4.44
N MET A 68 -4.66 8.61 4.13
CA MET A 68 -5.99 8.42 4.74
C MET A 68 -6.58 7.06 4.38
N LEU A 69 -6.45 6.67 3.12
CA LEU A 69 -6.95 5.38 2.64
C LEU A 69 -6.23 4.22 3.32
N GLY A 70 -4.90 4.32 3.45
CA GLY A 70 -4.11 3.31 4.14
C GLY A 70 -4.52 3.13 5.59
N VAL A 71 -4.75 4.24 6.30
CA VAL A 71 -5.22 4.20 7.69
C VAL A 71 -6.61 3.56 7.78
N TRP A 72 -7.50 3.91 6.85
CA TRP A 72 -8.84 3.33 6.82
C TRP A 72 -8.79 1.82 6.59
N ILE A 73 -7.95 1.37 5.65
CA ILE A 73 -7.78 -0.06 5.34
C ILE A 73 -7.25 -0.79 6.57
N LEU A 74 -6.21 -0.23 7.21
CA LEU A 74 -5.62 -0.84 8.40
C LEU A 74 -6.65 -0.96 9.52
N ALA A 75 -7.41 0.10 9.78
CA ALA A 75 -8.44 0.08 10.81
C ALA A 75 -9.51 -0.99 10.49
N ASN A 76 -9.87 -1.13 9.24
CA ASN A 76 -10.84 -2.13 8.81
C ASN A 76 -10.31 -3.55 8.98
N GLU A 77 -9.03 -3.79 8.67
CA GLU A 77 -8.41 -5.10 8.87
C GLU A 77 -8.27 -5.45 10.36
N ILE A 78 -7.94 -4.47 11.19
CA ILE A 78 -7.91 -4.66 12.64
C ILE A 78 -9.28 -5.06 13.15
N ARG A 79 -10.35 -4.43 12.66
CA ARG A 79 -11.71 -4.76 13.06
C ARG A 79 -12.10 -6.18 12.68
N ARG A 80 -11.64 -6.64 11.51
CA ARG A 80 -11.94 -8.00 11.02
C ARG A 80 -11.14 -9.07 11.73
N HIS A 81 -9.86 -8.81 12.03
CA HIS A 81 -8.92 -9.80 12.54
C HIS A 81 -8.53 -9.59 14.00
N GLY A 82 -9.04 -8.54 14.64
CA GLY A 82 -8.64 -8.14 15.99
C GLY A 82 -7.34 -7.34 15.98
N TYR A 83 -6.93 -6.88 17.17
CA TYR A 83 -5.73 -6.06 17.32
C TYR A 83 -4.48 -6.95 17.33
N THR A 84 -4.10 -7.45 16.15
CA THR A 84 -2.93 -8.30 15.99
C THR A 84 -2.02 -7.73 14.90
N TRP A 85 -0.73 -8.05 15.00
CA TRP A 85 0.21 -7.65 13.96
C TRP A 85 0.01 -8.45 12.67
N THR A 86 -0.68 -9.60 12.76
CA THR A 86 -1.10 -10.34 11.56
C THR A 86 -2.08 -9.50 10.73
N ALA A 87 -3.02 -8.81 11.40
CA ALA A 87 -3.95 -7.93 10.69
C ALA A 87 -3.21 -6.79 9.98
N VAL A 88 -2.19 -6.22 10.63
CA VAL A 88 -1.36 -5.17 10.03
C VAL A 88 -0.66 -5.70 8.77
N GLY A 89 -0.13 -6.92 8.82
CA GLY A 89 0.49 -7.53 7.65
C GLY A 89 -0.50 -7.83 6.54
N ALA A 90 -1.71 -8.24 6.89
CA ALA A 90 -2.74 -8.60 5.92
C ALA A 90 -3.15 -7.42 5.03
N TYR A 91 -3.15 -6.20 5.56
CA TYR A 91 -3.51 -5.03 4.77
C TYR A 91 -2.50 -4.77 3.65
N HIS A 92 -1.24 -5.16 3.86
CA HIS A 92 -0.15 -4.88 2.91
C HIS A 92 -0.03 -5.93 1.81
N SER A 93 -0.08 -7.22 2.17
CA SER A 93 0.23 -8.28 1.21
C SER A 93 -0.57 -9.56 1.49
N PRO A 94 -1.01 -10.25 0.42
CA PRO A 94 -1.67 -11.54 0.58
C PRO A 94 -0.70 -12.68 0.93
N THR A 95 0.63 -12.51 0.76
CA THR A 95 1.57 -13.58 1.07
C THR A 95 1.93 -13.58 2.55
N PRO A 96 1.87 -14.74 3.24
CA PRO A 96 2.15 -14.79 4.68
C PRO A 96 3.53 -14.27 5.07
N ALA A 97 4.55 -14.55 4.25
CA ALA A 97 5.90 -14.08 4.54
C ALA A 97 5.98 -12.55 4.54
N ARG A 98 5.40 -11.90 3.52
CA ARG A 98 5.39 -10.44 3.43
C ARG A 98 4.52 -9.82 4.51
N GLN A 99 3.41 -10.45 4.86
CA GLN A 99 2.56 -10.01 5.95
C GLN A 99 3.33 -9.95 7.26
N ARG A 100 4.08 -11.02 7.57
CA ARG A 100 4.87 -11.08 8.81
C ARG A 100 5.97 -10.01 8.82
N MET A 101 6.66 -9.84 7.69
CA MET A 101 7.73 -8.86 7.59
C MET A 101 7.19 -7.44 7.76
N TYR A 102 6.09 -7.12 7.08
CA TYR A 102 5.48 -5.80 7.17
C TYR A 102 4.96 -5.53 8.57
N ALA A 103 4.32 -6.52 9.19
CA ALA A 103 3.81 -6.39 10.55
C ALA A 103 4.95 -6.11 11.55
N GLN A 104 6.09 -6.76 11.38
CA GLN A 104 7.26 -6.52 12.23
C GLN A 104 7.79 -5.09 12.10
N VAL A 105 7.87 -4.59 10.87
CA VAL A 105 8.32 -3.22 10.60
C VAL A 105 7.37 -2.21 11.24
N VAL A 106 6.08 -2.38 11.05
CA VAL A 106 5.07 -1.46 11.61
C VAL A 106 5.07 -1.53 13.13
N ALA A 107 5.16 -2.73 13.69
CA ALA A 107 5.18 -2.91 15.15
C ALA A 107 6.40 -2.20 15.76
N ARG A 108 7.57 -2.31 15.13
CA ARG A 108 8.78 -1.64 15.59
C ARG A 108 8.62 -0.13 15.54
N LYS A 109 8.11 0.42 14.44
CA LYS A 109 7.88 1.86 14.30
C LYS A 109 6.87 2.37 15.32
N TYR A 110 5.83 1.61 15.58
CA TYR A 110 4.84 1.95 16.60
C TYR A 110 5.49 2.07 17.98
N ARG A 111 6.37 1.13 18.34
CA ARG A 111 7.08 1.18 19.63
C ARG A 111 8.01 2.38 19.71
N GLU A 112 8.65 2.76 18.60
CA GLU A 112 9.56 3.91 18.57
C GLU A 112 8.84 5.25 18.72
N THR A 113 7.59 5.33 18.27
CA THR A 113 6.81 6.58 18.28
C THR A 113 5.93 6.76 19.51
N ARG A 114 5.85 5.77 20.36
CA ARG A 114 5.07 5.86 21.61
C ARG A 114 5.82 6.63 22.72
#